data_f2bc0005b99bf65153d8ed9e59050309
#
_entry.id   f2bc0005b99bf65153d8ed9e59050309
#
_cell.length_a   1.000
_cell.length_b   1.000
_cell.length_c   1.000
_cell.angle_alpha   90.00
_cell.angle_beta   90.00
_cell.angle_gamma   90.00
#
_symmetry.space_group_name_H-M   'P 1'
#
loop_
_entity.id
_entity.type
_entity.pdbx_description
1 polymer ?
#
loop_
_entity_poly.entity_id
_entity_poly.type
_entity_poly.pdbx_seq_one_letter_code
_entity_poly.pdbx_strand_id
1 'polypeptide(L)'
;CNTGAGHNSCAQAVQEAYHSRGEICNITDSLQFISEKASTFISNWHTRIYRHAPRLFDAGYQRAESHEDIFCEGTPIYKLLSSGAERMYQYIRSAGYDNIICTHVFPALALTEMRRQHPCLQLVTSHISTDYTCAPCTADSALDWYFIPSTSLLGEFEQCGLQPQKLIASGI
;
A
#
# COMPACT_ATOMS: atom_id res chain seq x y z
N CYS A 1 -6.82 0.56 -1.86
CA CYS A 1 -7.57 0.18 -0.65
C CYS A 1 -8.46 1.35 -0.25
N ASN A 2 -9.76 1.13 -0.15
CA ASN A 2 -10.73 2.20 0.16
C ASN A 2 -10.90 2.42 1.68
N THR A 3 -9.77 2.55 2.40
CA THR A 3 -9.75 2.62 3.87
C THR A 3 -9.47 4.01 4.43
N GLY A 4 -9.32 5.04 3.58
CA GLY A 4 -9.08 6.41 4.06
C GLY A 4 -9.20 7.46 2.98
N ALA A 5 -9.71 8.65 3.34
CA ALA A 5 -9.86 9.76 2.41
C ALA A 5 -8.50 10.26 1.88
N GLY A 6 -7.46 10.28 2.72
CA GLY A 6 -6.12 10.72 2.35
C GLY A 6 -5.50 9.86 1.23
N HIS A 7 -5.55 8.53 1.39
CA HIS A 7 -5.05 7.61 0.37
C HIS A 7 -5.79 7.75 -0.97
N ASN A 8 -7.11 7.92 -0.91
CA ASN A 8 -7.93 8.11 -2.11
C ASN A 8 -7.64 9.46 -2.79
N SER A 9 -7.50 10.54 -2.02
CA SER A 9 -7.15 11.85 -2.57
C SER A 9 -5.76 11.84 -3.22
N CYS A 10 -4.79 11.18 -2.60
CA CYS A 10 -3.47 10.98 -3.18
C CYS A 10 -3.56 10.20 -4.51
N ALA A 11 -4.31 9.10 -4.55
CA ALA A 11 -4.50 8.33 -5.78
C ALA A 11 -5.17 9.15 -6.89
N GLN A 12 -6.15 9.97 -6.56
CA GLN A 12 -6.81 10.88 -7.51
C GLN A 12 -5.84 11.93 -8.06
N ALA A 13 -5.03 12.56 -7.19
CA ALA A 13 -4.03 13.54 -7.62
C ALA A 13 -3.00 12.94 -8.57
N VAL A 14 -2.54 11.71 -8.28
CA VAL A 14 -1.66 10.96 -9.19
C VAL A 14 -2.35 10.70 -10.54
N GLN A 15 -3.60 10.22 -10.53
CA GLN A 15 -4.36 9.98 -11.75
C GLN A 15 -4.50 11.25 -12.59
N GLU A 16 -4.87 12.39 -11.97
CA GLU A 16 -4.98 13.68 -12.64
C GLU A 16 -3.64 14.12 -13.25
N ALA A 17 -2.52 13.90 -12.55
CA ALA A 17 -1.19 14.23 -13.04
C ALA A 17 -0.80 13.40 -14.28
N TYR A 18 -1.15 12.12 -14.32
CA TYR A 18 -0.94 11.27 -15.50
C TYR A 18 -1.84 11.70 -16.67
N HIS A 19 -3.13 11.91 -16.41
CA HIS A 19 -4.10 12.34 -17.44
C HIS A 19 -3.72 13.69 -18.05
N SER A 20 -3.18 14.63 -17.26
CA SER A 20 -2.71 15.93 -17.78
C SER A 20 -1.53 15.82 -18.74
N ARG A 21 -0.84 14.68 -18.75
CA ARG A 21 0.25 14.34 -19.67
C ARG A 21 -0.17 13.43 -20.83
N GLY A 22 -1.48 13.12 -20.90
CA GLY A 22 -2.03 12.23 -21.92
C GLY A 22 -1.79 10.74 -21.64
N GLU A 23 -1.38 10.39 -20.41
CA GLU A 23 -1.10 9.03 -20.00
C GLU A 23 -2.34 8.38 -19.35
N ILE A 24 -2.46 7.06 -19.49
CA ILE A 24 -3.55 6.30 -18.87
C ILE A 24 -3.17 5.93 -17.45
N CYS A 25 -4.01 6.32 -16.49
CA CYS A 25 -3.88 5.92 -15.09
C CYS A 25 -5.23 5.50 -14.53
N ASN A 26 -5.34 4.27 -14.06
CA ASN A 26 -6.56 3.73 -13.47
C ASN A 26 -6.39 3.49 -11.98
N ILE A 27 -7.38 3.90 -11.19
CA ILE A 27 -7.42 3.64 -9.75
C ILE A 27 -8.17 2.33 -9.52
N THR A 28 -7.56 1.43 -8.75
CA THR A 28 -8.13 0.13 -8.43
C THR A 28 -8.02 -0.15 -6.93
N ASP A 29 -9.10 -0.66 -6.33
CA ASP A 29 -9.05 -1.15 -4.95
C ASP A 29 -8.43 -2.54 -4.90
N SER A 30 -7.24 -2.65 -4.32
CA SER A 30 -6.49 -3.91 -4.24
C SER A 30 -7.19 -5.00 -3.43
N LEU A 31 -8.07 -4.65 -2.49
CA LEU A 31 -8.84 -5.63 -1.73
C LEU A 31 -9.82 -6.42 -2.58
N GLN A 32 -10.21 -5.91 -3.75
CA GLN A 32 -11.03 -6.64 -4.73
C GLN A 32 -10.31 -7.89 -5.27
N PHE A 33 -8.98 -7.87 -5.31
CA PHE A 33 -8.19 -9.05 -5.70
C PHE A 33 -8.24 -10.17 -4.66
N ILE A 34 -8.51 -9.86 -3.38
CA ILE A 34 -8.74 -10.87 -2.35
C ILE A 34 -10.13 -11.46 -2.52
N SER A 35 -11.16 -10.63 -2.41
CA SER A 35 -12.55 -10.91 -2.79
C SER A 35 -13.38 -9.61 -2.70
N GLU A 36 -14.46 -9.49 -3.49
CA GLU A 36 -15.38 -8.35 -3.40
C GLU A 36 -15.98 -8.20 -1.99
N LYS A 37 -16.30 -9.34 -1.35
CA LYS A 37 -16.81 -9.37 0.03
C LYS A 37 -15.78 -8.89 1.05
N ALA A 38 -14.51 -9.24 0.87
CA ALA A 38 -13.43 -8.79 1.74
C ALA A 38 -13.21 -7.27 1.63
N SER A 39 -13.22 -6.72 0.42
CA SER A 39 -13.10 -5.27 0.20
C SER A 39 -14.23 -4.52 0.93
N THR A 40 -15.47 -4.91 0.70
CA THR A 40 -16.64 -4.28 1.34
C THR A 40 -16.61 -4.43 2.86
N PHE A 41 -16.25 -5.61 3.36
CA PHE A 41 -16.18 -5.88 4.80
C PHE A 41 -15.11 -5.04 5.49
N ILE A 42 -13.88 -5.03 4.96
CA ILE A 42 -12.75 -4.30 5.53
C ILE A 42 -13.02 -2.79 5.50
N SER A 43 -13.52 -2.25 4.38
CA SER A 43 -13.84 -0.83 4.25
C SER A 43 -14.93 -0.38 5.22
N ASN A 44 -16.01 -1.16 5.35
CA ASN A 44 -17.10 -0.86 6.26
C ASN A 44 -16.67 -1.00 7.71
N TRP A 45 -15.88 -2.02 8.04
CA TRP A 45 -15.43 -2.30 9.41
C TRP A 45 -14.45 -1.21 9.88
N HIS A 46 -13.48 -0.84 9.05
CA HIS A 46 -12.54 0.25 9.31
C HIS A 46 -13.27 1.56 9.60
N THR A 47 -14.21 1.96 8.71
CA THR A 47 -15.00 3.18 8.88
C THR A 47 -15.86 3.13 10.15
N ARG A 48 -16.42 1.97 10.48
CA ARG A 48 -17.29 1.79 11.65
C ARG A 48 -16.50 1.85 12.96
N ILE A 49 -15.34 1.21 13.05
CA ILE A 49 -14.46 1.28 14.22
C ILE A 49 -13.97 2.70 14.42
N TYR A 50 -13.47 3.34 13.38
CA TYR A 50 -12.98 4.72 13.46
C TYR A 50 -14.05 5.69 13.98
N ARG A 51 -15.29 5.54 13.52
CA ARG A 51 -16.41 6.44 13.95
C ARG A 51 -16.95 6.14 15.34
N HIS A 52 -17.05 4.87 15.73
CA HIS A 52 -17.81 4.46 16.92
C HIS A 52 -16.94 3.95 18.06
N ALA A 53 -15.69 3.60 17.79
CA ALA A 53 -14.77 3.09 18.79
C ALA A 53 -13.33 3.56 18.54
N PRO A 54 -13.07 4.89 18.52
CA PRO A 54 -11.75 5.42 18.19
C PRO A 54 -10.64 4.89 19.12
N ARG A 55 -10.95 4.74 20.42
CA ARG A 55 -9.99 4.16 21.39
C ARG A 55 -9.61 2.69 21.08
N LEU A 56 -10.52 1.93 20.47
CA LEU A 56 -10.23 0.56 20.04
C LEU A 56 -9.39 0.57 18.77
N PHE A 57 -9.60 1.54 17.90
CA PHE A 57 -8.78 1.77 16.72
C PHE A 57 -7.35 2.16 17.14
N ASP A 58 -7.19 3.13 18.04
CA ASP A 58 -5.90 3.57 18.57
C ASP A 58 -5.16 2.42 19.26
N ALA A 59 -5.84 1.63 20.08
CA ALA A 59 -5.26 0.46 20.75
C ALA A 59 -4.84 -0.63 19.74
N GLY A 60 -5.59 -0.82 18.67
CA GLY A 60 -5.26 -1.73 17.57
C GLY A 60 -4.05 -1.25 16.79
N TYR A 61 -3.99 0.06 16.51
CA TYR A 61 -2.86 0.70 15.83
C TYR A 61 -1.58 0.63 16.66
N GLN A 62 -1.65 1.03 17.95
CA GLN A 62 -0.52 0.91 18.88
C GLN A 62 -0.04 -0.54 19.05
N ARG A 63 -0.96 -1.51 19.02
CA ARG A 63 -0.59 -2.92 19.07
C ARG A 63 0.07 -3.38 17.77
N ALA A 64 -0.34 -2.88 16.63
CA ALA A 64 0.33 -3.14 15.35
C ALA A 64 1.72 -2.50 15.30
N GLU A 65 1.90 -1.29 15.87
CA GLU A 65 3.21 -0.66 16.03
C GLU A 65 4.13 -1.40 17.02
N SER A 66 3.54 -1.95 18.11
CA SER A 66 4.31 -2.68 19.14
C SER A 66 4.59 -4.14 18.80
N HIS A 67 3.90 -4.72 17.82
CA HIS A 67 4.06 -6.08 17.34
C HIS A 67 4.36 -6.05 15.83
N GLU A 68 5.58 -5.71 15.49
CA GLU A 68 6.09 -5.63 14.12
C GLU A 68 5.85 -6.92 13.32
N ASP A 69 5.70 -8.05 14.00
CA ASP A 69 5.56 -9.37 13.37
C ASP A 69 4.15 -9.70 12.83
N ILE A 70 3.11 -8.90 13.12
CA ILE A 70 1.72 -9.26 12.74
C ILE A 70 1.53 -9.30 11.21
N PHE A 71 2.27 -8.48 10.48
CA PHE A 71 2.18 -8.35 9.04
C PHE A 71 3.34 -8.99 8.29
N CYS A 72 4.30 -9.58 9.03
CA CYS A 72 5.44 -10.25 8.45
C CYS A 72 5.03 -11.46 7.62
N GLU A 73 5.90 -11.81 6.68
CA GLU A 73 5.74 -12.99 5.84
C GLU A 73 5.43 -14.24 6.68
N GLY A 74 4.42 -14.98 6.25
CA GLY A 74 4.00 -16.21 6.92
C GLY A 74 2.87 -16.05 7.93
N THR A 75 2.56 -14.82 8.38
CA THR A 75 1.43 -14.58 9.29
C THR A 75 0.07 -14.76 8.59
N PRO A 76 -1.01 -15.04 9.35
CA PRO A 76 -2.34 -15.15 8.75
C PRO A 76 -2.80 -13.87 8.05
N ILE A 77 -2.44 -12.70 8.58
CA ILE A 77 -2.80 -11.41 7.98
C ILE A 77 -2.05 -11.19 6.67
N TYR A 78 -0.73 -11.44 6.65
CA TYR A 78 0.05 -11.38 5.43
C TYR A 78 -0.51 -12.33 4.36
N LYS A 79 -0.80 -13.59 4.73
CA LYS A 79 -1.40 -14.58 3.82
C LYS A 79 -2.76 -14.12 3.26
N LEU A 80 -3.58 -13.47 4.09
CA LEU A 80 -4.85 -12.90 3.64
C LEU A 80 -4.61 -11.77 2.63
N LEU A 81 -3.76 -10.78 2.96
CA LEU A 81 -3.48 -9.63 2.10
C LEU A 81 -2.83 -10.06 0.79
N SER A 82 -1.94 -11.05 0.82
CA SER A 82 -1.24 -11.57 -0.35
C SER A 82 -2.04 -12.61 -1.15
N SER A 83 -3.18 -13.11 -0.64
CA SER A 83 -4.01 -14.11 -1.33
C SER A 83 -4.58 -13.62 -2.68
N GLY A 84 -4.59 -12.31 -2.88
CA GLY A 84 -4.98 -11.68 -4.14
C GLY A 84 -3.89 -11.55 -5.19
N ALA A 85 -2.64 -11.97 -4.89
CA ALA A 85 -1.46 -11.73 -5.72
C ALA A 85 -1.62 -12.26 -7.16
N GLU A 86 -2.14 -13.47 -7.34
CA GLU A 86 -2.35 -14.04 -8.69
C GLU A 86 -3.40 -13.26 -9.49
N ARG A 87 -4.51 -12.85 -8.86
CA ARG A 87 -5.54 -12.05 -9.56
C ARG A 87 -5.01 -10.65 -9.89
N MET A 88 -4.20 -10.07 -9.02
CA MET A 88 -3.49 -8.82 -9.28
C MET A 88 -2.56 -8.95 -10.49
N TYR A 89 -1.78 -10.04 -10.56
CA TYR A 89 -0.92 -10.35 -11.71
C TYR A 89 -1.70 -10.41 -13.01
N GLN A 90 -2.79 -11.19 -13.04
CA GLN A 90 -3.63 -11.34 -14.23
C GLN A 90 -4.23 -10.00 -14.68
N TYR A 91 -4.68 -9.19 -13.72
CA TYR A 91 -5.20 -7.84 -13.99
C TYR A 91 -4.12 -6.92 -14.60
N ILE A 92 -2.96 -6.82 -13.96
CA ILE A 92 -1.85 -5.98 -14.43
C ILE A 92 -1.41 -6.39 -15.84
N ARG A 93 -1.22 -7.70 -16.04
CA ARG A 93 -0.79 -8.25 -17.32
C ARG A 93 -1.83 -8.04 -18.43
N SER A 94 -3.09 -8.27 -18.15
CA SER A 94 -4.17 -8.13 -19.16
C SER A 94 -4.37 -6.68 -19.58
N ALA A 95 -4.15 -5.74 -18.68
CA ALA A 95 -4.26 -4.32 -18.95
C ALA A 95 -2.99 -3.71 -19.55
N GLY A 96 -1.85 -4.43 -19.52
CA GLY A 96 -0.58 -3.96 -20.05
C GLY A 96 0.05 -2.84 -19.23
N TYR A 97 -0.22 -2.79 -17.91
CA TYR A 97 0.41 -1.79 -17.04
C TYR A 97 1.88 -2.12 -16.81
N ASP A 98 2.72 -1.09 -16.84
CA ASP A 98 4.16 -1.15 -16.60
C ASP A 98 4.60 -0.38 -15.34
N ASN A 99 3.70 0.42 -14.77
CA ASN A 99 3.94 1.20 -13.57
C ASN A 99 2.78 1.04 -12.57
N ILE A 100 3.10 0.65 -11.34
CA ILE A 100 2.13 0.41 -10.27
C ILE A 100 2.47 1.29 -9.07
N ILE A 101 1.54 2.14 -8.69
CA ILE A 101 1.69 3.07 -7.57
C ILE A 101 0.73 2.69 -6.45
N CYS A 102 1.27 2.38 -5.28
CA CYS A 102 0.50 2.06 -4.09
C CYS A 102 0.42 3.28 -3.17
N THR A 103 -0.78 3.74 -2.85
CA THR A 103 -1.00 4.82 -1.87
C THR A 103 -1.35 4.30 -0.47
N HIS A 104 -1.25 2.99 -0.25
CA HIS A 104 -1.47 2.33 1.03
C HIS A 104 -0.55 1.11 1.14
N VAL A 105 -0.17 0.73 2.37
CA VAL A 105 0.75 -0.38 2.61
C VAL A 105 0.18 -1.76 2.21
N PHE A 106 -1.11 -2.00 2.37
CA PHE A 106 -1.71 -3.30 2.04
C PHE A 106 -1.54 -3.70 0.56
N PRO A 107 -1.85 -2.82 -0.43
CA PRO A 107 -1.50 -3.11 -1.81
C PRO A 107 0.00 -3.28 -2.05
N ALA A 108 0.86 -2.57 -1.30
CA ALA A 108 2.30 -2.73 -1.43
C ALA A 108 2.78 -4.13 -1.02
N LEU A 109 2.22 -4.72 0.05
CA LEU A 109 2.49 -6.09 0.47
C LEU A 109 1.98 -7.11 -0.56
N ALA A 110 0.75 -6.94 -1.06
CA ALA A 110 0.19 -7.81 -2.10
C ALA A 110 1.01 -7.77 -3.40
N LEU A 111 1.47 -6.58 -3.79
CA LEU A 111 2.33 -6.37 -4.96
C LEU A 111 3.72 -7.00 -4.77
N THR A 112 4.27 -6.94 -3.56
CA THR A 112 5.53 -7.60 -3.20
C THR A 112 5.42 -9.11 -3.38
N GLU A 113 4.36 -9.72 -2.88
CA GLU A 113 4.11 -11.15 -3.04
C GLU A 113 3.89 -11.52 -4.52
N MET A 114 3.13 -10.72 -5.25
CA MET A 114 2.91 -10.91 -6.68
C MET A 114 4.24 -10.90 -7.46
N ARG A 115 5.13 -9.93 -7.20
CA ARG A 115 6.47 -9.86 -7.83
C ARG A 115 7.34 -11.08 -7.48
N ARG A 116 7.23 -11.60 -6.25
CA ARG A 116 7.96 -12.79 -5.83
C ARG A 116 7.49 -14.05 -6.58
N GLN A 117 6.18 -14.17 -6.83
CA GLN A 117 5.60 -15.27 -7.59
C GLN A 117 5.88 -15.15 -9.11
N HIS A 118 6.02 -13.92 -9.61
CA HIS A 118 6.20 -13.61 -11.04
C HIS A 118 7.43 -12.73 -11.30
N PRO A 119 8.66 -13.21 -11.02
CA PRO A 119 9.87 -12.39 -11.06
C PRO A 119 10.26 -11.90 -12.47
N CYS A 120 9.73 -12.51 -13.52
CA CYS A 120 9.99 -12.11 -14.90
C CYS A 120 9.12 -10.94 -15.38
N LEU A 121 8.11 -10.52 -14.59
CA LEU A 121 7.26 -9.39 -14.96
C LEU A 121 8.01 -8.08 -14.77
N GLN A 122 8.20 -7.36 -15.87
CA GLN A 122 8.86 -6.05 -15.85
C GLN A 122 7.87 -4.98 -15.42
N LEU A 123 8.05 -4.46 -14.21
CA LEU A 123 7.23 -3.40 -13.61
C LEU A 123 8.12 -2.43 -12.86
N VAL A 124 7.76 -1.15 -12.93
CA VAL A 124 8.19 -0.15 -11.95
C VAL A 124 7.14 -0.07 -10.85
N THR A 125 7.57 -0.21 -9.61
CA THR A 125 6.66 -0.27 -8.45
C THR A 125 7.03 0.79 -7.44
N SER A 126 6.02 1.50 -6.94
CA SER A 126 6.25 2.55 -5.94
C SER A 126 5.18 2.60 -4.87
N HIS A 127 5.56 3.13 -3.72
CA HIS A 127 4.67 3.46 -2.62
C HIS A 127 4.72 4.96 -2.36
N ILE A 128 3.56 5.59 -2.20
CA ILE A 128 3.44 6.96 -1.71
C ILE A 128 2.90 6.90 -0.29
N SER A 129 3.76 7.24 0.67
CA SER A 129 3.37 7.37 2.07
C SER A 129 2.58 8.66 2.27
N THR A 130 1.34 8.52 2.71
CA THR A 130 0.44 9.66 2.97
C THR A 130 0.46 10.11 4.42
N ASP A 131 1.12 9.34 5.29
CA ASP A 131 1.25 9.63 6.71
C ASP A 131 2.62 10.25 7.01
N TYR A 132 2.68 11.18 7.98
CA TYR A 132 3.91 11.80 8.45
C TYR A 132 4.66 10.90 9.45
N THR A 133 4.60 9.61 9.21
CA THR A 133 5.32 8.57 9.95
C THR A 133 5.48 7.34 9.03
N CYS A 134 6.47 6.50 9.33
CA CYS A 134 6.60 5.21 8.66
C CYS A 134 5.52 4.25 9.17
N ALA A 135 4.51 4.01 8.35
CA ALA A 135 3.43 3.09 8.71
C ALA A 135 3.98 1.67 8.97
N PRO A 136 3.42 0.93 9.95
CA PRO A 136 3.79 -0.46 10.17
C PRO A 136 3.75 -1.28 8.87
N CYS A 137 4.68 -2.20 8.71
CA CYS A 137 4.84 -3.07 7.54
C CYS A 137 5.29 -2.38 6.23
N THR A 138 5.56 -1.08 6.22
CA THR A 138 6.12 -0.44 5.02
C THR A 138 7.44 -1.09 4.60
N ALA A 139 8.28 -1.44 5.57
CA ALA A 139 9.56 -2.12 5.34
C ALA A 139 9.43 -3.58 4.87
N ASP A 140 8.28 -4.23 5.14
CA ASP A 140 7.99 -5.59 4.66
C ASP A 140 7.64 -5.61 3.16
N SER A 141 7.39 -4.44 2.57
CA SER A 141 7.21 -4.31 1.13
C SER A 141 8.54 -4.18 0.40
N ALA A 142 8.63 -4.78 -0.79
CA ALA A 142 9.85 -4.79 -1.62
C ALA A 142 9.58 -4.10 -2.96
N LEU A 143 9.38 -2.79 -2.91
CA LEU A 143 9.12 -1.96 -4.09
C LEU A 143 10.40 -1.26 -4.58
N ASP A 144 10.32 -0.66 -5.75
CA ASP A 144 11.46 0.04 -6.35
C ASP A 144 11.65 1.43 -5.73
N TRP A 145 10.55 2.13 -5.41
CA TRP A 145 10.59 3.50 -4.88
C TRP A 145 9.57 3.72 -3.77
N TYR A 146 9.95 4.58 -2.81
CA TYR A 146 9.11 5.04 -1.71
C TYR A 146 9.12 6.57 -1.66
N PHE A 147 8.00 7.17 -2.00
CA PHE A 147 7.79 8.61 -1.91
C PHE A 147 7.31 8.94 -0.50
N ILE A 148 8.02 9.83 0.19
CA ILE A 148 7.74 10.21 1.58
C ILE A 148 7.43 11.70 1.68
N PRO A 149 6.65 12.12 2.71
CA PRO A 149 6.15 13.49 2.80
C PRO A 149 7.21 14.55 3.00
N SER A 150 8.32 14.23 3.66
CA SER A 150 9.33 15.22 4.04
C SER A 150 10.70 14.60 4.18
N THR A 151 11.73 15.41 3.89
CA THR A 151 13.14 15.07 4.15
C THR A 151 13.42 14.83 5.64
N SER A 152 12.65 15.45 6.54
CA SER A 152 12.78 15.24 7.98
C SER A 152 12.44 13.82 8.44
N LEU A 153 11.73 13.04 7.62
CA LEU A 153 11.33 11.66 7.90
C LEU A 153 12.31 10.61 7.35
N LEU A 154 13.32 11.01 6.57
CA LEU A 154 14.28 10.06 5.98
C LEU A 154 14.88 9.12 7.02
N GLY A 155 15.36 9.68 8.16
CA GLY A 155 15.96 8.88 9.23
C GLY A 155 14.98 7.90 9.87
N GLU A 156 13.69 8.25 10.00
CA GLU A 156 12.66 7.36 10.53
C GLU A 156 12.41 6.17 9.58
N PHE A 157 12.25 6.45 8.28
CA PHE A 157 12.04 5.41 7.28
C PHE A 157 13.26 4.49 7.12
N GLU A 158 14.47 5.02 7.24
CA GLU A 158 15.70 4.22 7.28
C GLU A 158 15.76 3.31 8.52
N GLN A 159 15.40 3.84 9.70
CA GLN A 159 15.33 3.06 10.94
C GLN A 159 14.29 1.94 10.88
N CYS A 160 13.20 2.14 10.13
CA CYS A 160 12.22 1.09 9.84
C CYS A 160 12.75 0.01 8.88
N GLY A 161 13.94 0.17 8.29
CA GLY A 161 14.59 -0.83 7.43
C GLY A 161 14.51 -0.56 5.93
N LEU A 162 13.98 0.59 5.51
CA LEU A 162 13.96 0.96 4.09
C LEU A 162 15.34 1.44 3.61
N GLN A 163 15.70 1.08 2.40
CA GLN A 163 16.97 1.46 1.82
C GLN A 163 16.98 2.93 1.42
N PRO A 164 17.96 3.76 1.87
CA PRO A 164 17.99 5.19 1.62
C PRO A 164 17.92 5.57 0.14
N GLN A 165 18.55 4.78 -0.73
CA GLN A 165 18.58 5.02 -2.18
C GLN A 165 17.22 4.83 -2.86
N LYS A 166 16.24 4.23 -2.19
CA LYS A 166 14.87 4.06 -2.67
C LYS A 166 13.91 5.11 -2.12
N LEU A 167 14.35 5.96 -1.19
CA LEU A 167 13.54 6.98 -0.56
C LEU A 167 13.59 8.28 -1.36
N ILE A 168 12.43 8.84 -1.67
CA ILE A 168 12.28 10.12 -2.35
C ILE A 168 11.36 11.02 -1.51
N ALA A 169 11.92 12.08 -0.94
CA ALA A 169 11.14 13.08 -0.21
C ALA A 169 10.52 14.07 -1.23
N SER A 170 9.29 13.80 -1.62
CA SER A 170 8.59 14.53 -2.67
C SER A 170 7.57 15.56 -2.16
N GLY A 171 7.22 15.50 -0.88
CA GLY A 171 6.00 16.12 -0.36
C GLY A 171 4.76 15.26 -0.62
N ILE A 172 3.62 15.74 -0.16
CA ILE A 172 2.29 15.17 -0.42
C ILE A 172 1.41 16.24 -1.05
#